data_412ea923e8cd54a97e518ab102345c87
#
_entry.id   412ea923e8cd54a97e518ab102345c87
#
_cell.length_a   1.000
_cell.length_b   1.000
_cell.length_c   1.000
_cell.angle_alpha   90.00
_cell.angle_beta   90.00
_cell.angle_gamma   90.00
#
_symmetry.space_group_name_H-M   'P 1'
#
loop_
_entity.id
_entity.type
_entity.pdbx_description
1 polymer ?
#
loop_
_entity_poly.entity_id
_entity_poly.type
_entity_poly.pdbx_seq_one_letter_code
_entity_poly.pdbx_strand_id
1 'polypeptide(L)'
;STKGWLPVSDDAVAFEHGSPPTQRGLFAFGQGSDYVNTRNLVNSSGVIASDANGAGTARSNLAGTTYGGDKGIFAFGNAAGSGYDGMSNLVNNSGVVGSDVTAVGTARQGIGAAQYGVGKAIFAFGFIGPTTGISNLVTTAGVVGSDVSAVGTARNYLAGVNYGGDKAIFGFGRIQNGNATGITNLVNNIGVVQSDTSAVGTARKQLAGASYGGDKGLFVGGTTGSTIVSLKNLINNSGTVLADVAGVGSATASYAGTMYGGDKAVFAYGISSDGEDDINKKNLVNNAGVMATDVTGVGTARQWAAALGYSFSA
;
A
#
# COMPACT_ATOMS: atom_id res chain seq x y z
N SER A 1 30.49 -30.39 -29.27
CA SER A 1 29.46 -29.40 -29.56
C SER A 1 29.38 -28.41 -28.40
N THR A 2 29.93 -27.24 -28.60
CA THR A 2 29.81 -26.10 -27.65
C THR A 2 28.41 -25.54 -27.76
N LYS A 3 27.58 -25.82 -26.76
CA LYS A 3 26.32 -25.07 -26.59
C LYS A 3 26.72 -23.68 -26.10
N GLY A 4 26.72 -22.71 -27.03
CA GLY A 4 26.88 -21.31 -26.67
C GLY A 4 25.72 -20.85 -25.80
N TRP A 5 26.02 -20.13 -24.72
CA TRP A 5 25.02 -19.40 -23.94
C TRP A 5 24.52 -18.25 -24.82
N LEU A 6 23.25 -18.22 -25.11
CA LEU A 6 22.63 -17.03 -25.67
C LEU A 6 22.51 -16.01 -24.54
N PRO A 7 22.93 -14.76 -24.71
CA PRO A 7 22.63 -13.72 -23.76
C PRO A 7 21.10 -13.56 -23.70
N VAL A 8 20.51 -13.84 -22.56
CA VAL A 8 19.11 -13.49 -22.30
C VAL A 8 19.11 -11.97 -22.15
N SER A 9 18.51 -11.26 -23.10
CA SER A 9 18.23 -9.85 -22.94
C SER A 9 17.22 -9.72 -21.78
N ASP A 10 17.39 -8.71 -20.92
CA ASP A 10 16.50 -8.45 -19.77
C ASP A 10 15.00 -8.34 -20.17
N ASP A 11 14.74 -8.09 -21.45
CA ASP A 11 13.39 -8.04 -22.04
C ASP A 11 12.77 -9.41 -22.36
N ALA A 12 13.56 -10.49 -22.28
CA ALA A 12 13.14 -11.83 -22.73
C ALA A 12 12.73 -12.77 -21.58
N VAL A 13 12.90 -12.36 -20.33
CA VAL A 13 12.44 -13.15 -19.18
C VAL A 13 10.96 -12.86 -18.95
N ALA A 14 10.10 -13.65 -19.57
CA ALA A 14 8.71 -13.72 -19.15
C ALA A 14 8.68 -14.29 -17.71
N PHE A 15 8.38 -13.45 -16.74
CA PHE A 15 8.16 -13.90 -15.36
C PHE A 15 6.88 -14.73 -15.34
N GLU A 16 7.02 -16.03 -15.32
CA GLU A 16 5.89 -16.96 -15.31
C GLU A 16 5.03 -16.82 -14.04
N HIS A 17 5.51 -16.13 -12.99
CA HIS A 17 4.91 -16.07 -11.66
C HIS A 17 4.94 -14.67 -11.03
N GLY A 18 4.69 -13.62 -11.78
CA GLY A 18 4.57 -12.25 -11.24
C GLY A 18 5.70 -11.29 -11.64
N SER A 19 5.57 -10.03 -11.24
CA SER A 19 6.61 -9.02 -11.47
C SER A 19 7.76 -9.19 -10.48
N PRO A 20 9.03 -8.89 -10.87
CA PRO A 20 10.13 -8.84 -9.91
C PRO A 20 9.81 -7.86 -8.79
N PRO A 21 10.28 -8.14 -7.57
CA PRO A 21 10.07 -7.24 -6.45
C PRO A 21 10.89 -5.96 -6.61
N THR A 22 10.29 -4.84 -6.24
CA THR A 22 10.94 -3.52 -6.33
C THR A 22 12.02 -3.35 -5.28
N GLN A 23 13.11 -2.66 -5.66
CA GLN A 23 14.28 -2.44 -4.80
C GLN A 23 14.16 -1.18 -3.95
N ARG A 24 13.35 -0.20 -4.37
CA ARG A 24 13.20 1.10 -3.73
C ARG A 24 11.75 1.36 -3.37
N GLY A 25 11.55 2.19 -2.34
CA GLY A 25 10.24 2.63 -1.89
C GLY A 25 10.08 4.14 -1.96
N LEU A 26 8.85 4.58 -1.85
CA LEU A 26 8.48 5.98 -1.82
C LEU A 26 7.29 6.18 -0.89
N PHE A 27 7.41 7.10 0.05
CA PHE A 27 6.31 7.65 0.83
C PHE A 27 5.95 9.02 0.26
N ALA A 28 4.67 9.31 0.05
CA ALA A 28 4.25 10.62 -0.43
C ALA A 28 2.86 11.01 0.08
N PHE A 29 2.58 12.32 -0.03
CA PHE A 29 1.33 12.92 0.38
C PHE A 29 1.07 12.78 1.89
N GLY A 30 -0.17 12.96 2.31
CA GLY A 30 -0.60 12.84 3.69
C GLY A 30 -1.08 14.17 4.26
N GLN A 31 -1.22 14.19 5.57
CA GLN A 31 -1.70 15.34 6.34
C GLN A 31 -0.87 15.49 7.62
N GLY A 32 -0.36 16.70 7.82
CA GLY A 32 0.11 17.22 9.10
C GLY A 32 -0.85 18.32 9.53
N SER A 33 -0.34 19.54 9.79
CA SER A 33 -1.19 20.73 9.98
C SER A 33 -2.08 21.03 8.76
N ASP A 34 -1.57 20.70 7.57
CA ASP A 34 -2.26 20.82 6.28
C ASP A 34 -2.06 19.58 5.43
N TYR A 35 -2.82 19.47 4.33
CA TYR A 35 -2.55 18.47 3.30
C TYR A 35 -1.22 18.77 2.62
N VAL A 36 -0.44 17.74 2.36
CA VAL A 36 0.87 17.88 1.73
C VAL A 36 1.00 17.00 0.48
N ASN A 37 1.90 17.41 -0.42
CA ASN A 37 2.38 16.57 -1.52
C ASN A 37 3.87 16.18 -1.36
N THR A 38 4.42 16.38 -0.16
CA THR A 38 5.79 16.00 0.21
C THR A 38 6.05 14.53 -0.07
N ARG A 39 7.25 14.22 -0.53
CA ARG A 39 7.70 12.85 -0.80
C ARG A 39 9.03 12.54 -0.13
N ASN A 40 9.22 11.26 0.23
CA ASN A 40 10.46 10.72 0.78
C ASN A 40 10.82 9.41 0.06
N LEU A 41 11.96 9.39 -0.58
CA LEU A 41 12.47 8.19 -1.23
C LEU A 41 13.04 7.22 -0.20
N VAL A 42 12.91 5.92 -0.45
CA VAL A 42 13.51 4.85 0.33
C VAL A 42 14.48 4.09 -0.57
N ASN A 43 15.73 3.98 -0.15
CA ASN A 43 16.72 3.22 -0.91
C ASN A 43 16.61 1.70 -0.61
N SER A 44 17.38 0.89 -1.32
CA SER A 44 17.40 -0.58 -1.19
C SER A 44 17.91 -1.08 0.18
N SER A 45 18.46 -0.22 1.02
CA SER A 45 18.85 -0.51 2.41
C SER A 45 17.81 -0.08 3.44
N GLY A 46 16.64 0.48 3.01
CA GLY A 46 15.59 0.94 3.91
C GLY A 46 15.86 2.31 4.54
N VAL A 47 16.82 3.08 4.00
CA VAL A 47 17.05 4.46 4.44
C VAL A 47 16.07 5.38 3.76
N ILE A 48 15.32 6.14 4.58
CA ILE A 48 14.38 7.16 4.10
C ILE A 48 15.16 8.47 3.91
N ALA A 49 15.04 9.09 2.75
CA ALA A 49 15.62 10.39 2.45
C ALA A 49 14.79 11.54 3.05
N SER A 50 15.39 12.72 3.19
CA SER A 50 14.73 13.95 3.61
C SER A 50 13.56 14.33 2.68
N ASP A 51 12.72 15.22 3.16
CA ASP A 51 11.60 15.75 2.40
C ASP A 51 12.04 16.36 1.07
N ALA A 52 11.28 16.04 0.04
CA ALA A 52 11.34 16.68 -1.24
C ALA A 52 9.93 17.07 -1.70
N ASN A 53 9.81 18.14 -2.45
CA ASN A 53 8.53 18.52 -3.01
C ASN A 53 8.05 17.44 -3.98
N GLY A 54 6.80 17.06 -3.83
CA GLY A 54 6.09 16.22 -4.79
C GLY A 54 5.47 17.06 -5.90
N ALA A 55 5.05 16.40 -6.96
CA ALA A 55 4.16 16.99 -7.95
C ALA A 55 2.71 16.59 -7.63
N GLY A 56 1.78 17.40 -8.10
CA GLY A 56 0.35 17.15 -7.95
C GLY A 56 -0.28 17.80 -6.72
N THR A 57 -1.60 17.69 -6.66
CA THR A 57 -2.45 18.29 -5.63
C THR A 57 -2.22 17.60 -4.29
N ALA A 58 -1.97 18.41 -3.24
CA ALA A 58 -1.80 17.93 -1.87
C ALA A 58 -3.08 17.25 -1.37
N ARG A 59 -2.96 16.02 -0.84
CA ARG A 59 -4.10 15.21 -0.40
C ARG A 59 -3.70 14.13 0.59
N SER A 60 -4.69 13.59 1.29
CA SER A 60 -4.53 12.52 2.27
C SER A 60 -5.50 11.35 2.00
N ASN A 61 -5.41 10.28 2.78
CA ASN A 61 -6.30 9.12 2.66
C ASN A 61 -6.36 8.49 1.25
N LEU A 62 -5.31 8.70 0.48
CA LEU A 62 -5.08 8.09 -0.82
C LEU A 62 -4.40 6.73 -0.66
N ALA A 63 -4.25 5.99 -1.73
CA ALA A 63 -3.42 4.79 -1.71
C ALA A 63 -2.35 4.83 -2.79
N GLY A 64 -1.30 4.04 -2.60
CA GLY A 64 -0.20 3.87 -3.54
C GLY A 64 0.09 2.39 -3.78
N THR A 65 0.53 2.06 -4.98
CA THR A 65 0.94 0.70 -5.35
C THR A 65 1.87 0.71 -6.55
N THR A 66 2.52 -0.41 -6.82
CA THR A 66 3.38 -0.62 -7.98
C THR A 66 2.57 -1.01 -9.21
N TYR A 67 2.96 -0.52 -10.39
CA TYR A 67 2.49 -0.99 -11.70
C TYR A 67 3.67 -1.08 -12.68
N GLY A 68 3.47 -1.76 -13.83
CA GLY A 68 4.51 -1.94 -14.85
C GLY A 68 5.74 -2.69 -14.34
N GLY A 69 5.67 -3.24 -13.12
CA GLY A 69 6.73 -3.94 -12.45
C GLY A 69 7.69 -3.02 -11.67
N ASP A 70 8.10 -1.90 -12.24
CA ASP A 70 9.14 -1.00 -11.72
C ASP A 70 8.69 0.44 -11.48
N LYS A 71 7.41 0.74 -11.68
CA LYS A 71 6.80 2.07 -11.56
C LYS A 71 5.75 2.06 -10.47
N GLY A 72 5.37 3.25 -10.01
CA GLY A 72 4.33 3.42 -9.00
C GLY A 72 3.19 4.31 -9.43
N ILE A 73 2.07 4.19 -8.74
CA ILE A 73 0.90 5.05 -8.91
C ILE A 73 0.30 5.37 -7.55
N PHE A 74 0.04 6.63 -7.31
CA PHE A 74 -0.83 7.12 -6.24
C PHE A 74 -2.17 7.52 -6.84
N ALA A 75 -3.29 7.19 -6.18
CA ALA A 75 -4.59 7.60 -6.68
C ALA A 75 -5.62 7.81 -5.58
N PHE A 76 -6.66 8.56 -5.94
CA PHE A 76 -7.79 8.91 -5.08
C PHE A 76 -7.38 9.75 -3.85
N GLY A 77 -8.20 9.76 -2.81
CA GLY A 77 -7.94 10.44 -1.56
C GLY A 77 -8.89 11.57 -1.27
N ASN A 78 -8.43 12.49 -0.42
CA ASN A 78 -9.15 13.69 -0.01
C ASN A 78 -8.22 14.90 -0.17
N ALA A 79 -8.59 15.87 -0.99
CA ALA A 79 -7.82 17.06 -1.24
C ALA A 79 -8.47 18.30 -0.58
N ALA A 80 -7.64 19.25 -0.17
CA ALA A 80 -8.10 20.47 0.47
C ALA A 80 -9.07 21.25 -0.45
N GLY A 81 -10.24 21.58 0.07
CA GLY A 81 -11.24 22.41 -0.64
C GLY A 81 -12.06 21.71 -1.73
N SER A 82 -11.68 20.50 -2.16
CA SER A 82 -12.40 19.72 -3.19
C SER A 82 -13.10 18.48 -2.65
N GLY A 83 -12.76 18.03 -1.43
CA GLY A 83 -13.33 16.80 -0.85
C GLY A 83 -12.72 15.54 -1.47
N TYR A 84 -13.53 14.54 -1.76
CA TYR A 84 -13.04 13.28 -2.33
C TYR A 84 -12.51 13.49 -3.74
N ASP A 85 -11.36 12.90 -4.00
CA ASP A 85 -10.63 13.05 -5.23
C ASP A 85 -10.47 11.69 -5.94
N GLY A 86 -10.45 11.73 -7.26
CA GLY A 86 -10.18 10.56 -8.10
C GLY A 86 -8.89 10.69 -8.90
N MET A 87 -8.15 11.79 -8.79
CA MET A 87 -6.90 12.01 -9.52
C MET A 87 -5.87 10.91 -9.22
N SER A 88 -4.96 10.71 -10.17
CA SER A 88 -3.79 9.84 -9.99
C SER A 88 -2.49 10.57 -10.34
N ASN A 89 -1.39 10.11 -9.76
CA ASN A 89 -0.03 10.53 -10.07
C ASN A 89 0.81 9.31 -10.37
N LEU A 90 1.37 9.25 -11.56
CA LEU A 90 2.30 8.21 -11.94
C LEU A 90 3.68 8.49 -11.35
N VAL A 91 4.37 7.44 -10.96
CA VAL A 91 5.75 7.50 -10.47
C VAL A 91 6.62 6.66 -11.42
N ASN A 92 7.65 7.27 -11.97
CA ASN A 92 8.57 6.55 -12.84
C ASN A 92 9.56 5.68 -12.05
N ASN A 93 10.35 4.87 -12.74
CA ASN A 93 11.34 3.98 -12.12
C ASN A 93 12.55 4.70 -11.47
N SER A 94 12.60 6.01 -11.52
CA SER A 94 13.56 6.84 -10.77
C SER A 94 12.93 7.50 -9.53
N GLY A 95 11.65 7.19 -9.21
CA GLY A 95 10.93 7.74 -8.06
C GLY A 95 10.45 9.18 -8.26
N VAL A 96 10.36 9.65 -9.50
CA VAL A 96 9.81 10.97 -9.80
C VAL A 96 8.29 10.87 -9.90
N VAL A 97 7.60 11.63 -9.06
CA VAL A 97 6.13 11.76 -9.08
C VAL A 97 5.73 12.73 -10.18
N GLY A 98 4.87 12.31 -11.08
CA GLY A 98 4.33 13.14 -12.16
C GLY A 98 3.18 14.03 -11.69
N SER A 99 2.75 14.97 -12.57
CA SER A 99 1.59 15.81 -12.36
C SER A 99 0.30 14.99 -12.26
N ASP A 100 -0.77 15.66 -11.83
CA ASP A 100 -2.10 15.04 -11.72
C ASP A 100 -2.60 14.56 -13.08
N VAL A 101 -3.14 13.36 -13.09
CA VAL A 101 -3.89 12.76 -14.21
C VAL A 101 -5.35 12.76 -13.79
N THR A 102 -6.21 13.26 -14.67
CA THR A 102 -7.67 13.31 -14.44
C THR A 102 -8.21 11.92 -14.09
N ALA A 103 -9.09 11.90 -13.12
CA ALA A 103 -9.69 10.68 -12.61
C ALA A 103 -10.47 9.90 -13.66
N VAL A 104 -10.38 8.59 -13.53
CA VAL A 104 -11.34 7.64 -14.10
C VAL A 104 -11.93 6.86 -12.92
N GLY A 105 -13.27 6.86 -12.82
CA GLY A 105 -13.99 6.22 -11.73
C GLY A 105 -14.42 7.19 -10.63
N THR A 106 -15.17 6.65 -9.66
CA THR A 106 -15.78 7.43 -8.58
C THR A 106 -14.75 7.91 -7.58
N ALA A 107 -14.69 9.22 -7.37
CA ALA A 107 -13.83 9.88 -6.39
C ALA A 107 -14.12 9.38 -4.96
N ARG A 108 -13.09 8.99 -4.21
CA ARG A 108 -13.24 8.38 -2.89
C ARG A 108 -11.96 8.43 -2.06
N GLN A 109 -12.07 8.23 -0.77
CA GLN A 109 -10.95 8.20 0.17
C GLN A 109 -10.91 6.92 1.01
N GLY A 110 -9.82 6.71 1.74
CA GLY A 110 -9.66 5.56 2.65
C GLY A 110 -9.68 4.23 1.93
N ILE A 111 -9.11 4.19 0.75
CA ILE A 111 -9.06 3.04 -0.17
C ILE A 111 -7.88 2.14 0.14
N GLY A 112 -7.93 0.90 -0.34
CA GLY A 112 -6.78 0.01 -0.42
C GLY A 112 -6.23 -0.06 -1.83
N ALA A 113 -4.93 -0.37 -1.96
CA ALA A 113 -4.29 -0.63 -3.24
C ALA A 113 -3.31 -1.79 -3.14
N ALA A 114 -3.18 -2.55 -4.23
CA ALA A 114 -2.23 -3.65 -4.32
C ALA A 114 -1.85 -3.95 -5.77
N GLN A 115 -0.68 -4.55 -5.96
CA GLN A 115 -0.27 -5.12 -7.24
C GLN A 115 -0.86 -6.51 -7.39
N TYR A 116 -1.25 -6.87 -8.62
CA TYR A 116 -1.66 -8.23 -9.00
C TYR A 116 -1.21 -8.54 -10.44
N GLY A 117 -1.25 -9.81 -10.81
CA GLY A 117 -0.79 -10.24 -12.12
C GLY A 117 0.64 -9.77 -12.40
N VAL A 118 1.02 -9.73 -13.66
CA VAL A 118 2.33 -9.21 -14.08
C VAL A 118 2.18 -7.71 -14.36
N GLY A 119 2.71 -6.87 -13.46
CA GLY A 119 2.77 -5.42 -13.62
C GLY A 119 1.42 -4.69 -13.63
N LYS A 120 0.35 -5.30 -13.13
CA LYS A 120 -0.97 -4.67 -13.00
C LYS A 120 -1.21 -4.27 -11.55
N ALA A 121 -2.16 -3.35 -11.33
CA ALA A 121 -2.54 -2.92 -9.99
C ALA A 121 -4.06 -2.76 -9.87
N ILE A 122 -4.54 -2.68 -8.63
CA ILE A 122 -5.94 -2.51 -8.30
C ILE A 122 -6.07 -1.54 -7.14
N PHE A 123 -7.02 -0.61 -7.25
CA PHE A 123 -7.55 0.20 -6.16
C PHE A 123 -8.94 -0.31 -5.83
N ALA A 124 -9.24 -0.54 -4.55
CA ALA A 124 -10.54 -1.09 -4.18
C ALA A 124 -11.05 -0.55 -2.85
N PHE A 125 -12.37 -0.63 -2.70
CA PHE A 125 -13.10 -0.17 -1.52
C PHE A 125 -13.00 1.35 -1.34
N GLY A 126 -13.35 1.84 -0.16
CA GLY A 126 -13.24 3.26 0.19
C GLY A 126 -14.54 3.87 0.69
N PHE A 127 -14.58 5.21 0.71
CA PHE A 127 -15.69 6.01 1.21
C PHE A 127 -16.04 7.13 0.23
N ILE A 128 -17.32 7.22 -0.14
CA ILE A 128 -17.90 8.18 -1.09
C ILE A 128 -19.05 9.00 -0.46
N GLY A 129 -19.20 8.95 0.87
CA GLY A 129 -20.38 9.32 1.64
C GLY A 129 -20.89 8.08 2.39
N PRO A 130 -21.37 7.00 1.79
CA PRO A 130 -21.32 5.64 2.32
C PRO A 130 -19.97 4.98 2.02
N THR A 131 -19.67 3.87 2.72
CA THR A 131 -18.61 2.95 2.32
C THR A 131 -18.94 2.25 1.01
N THR A 132 -17.94 1.94 0.22
CA THR A 132 -18.13 1.25 -1.07
C THR A 132 -17.17 0.07 -1.21
N GLY A 133 -17.52 -0.88 -2.06
CA GLY A 133 -16.67 -2.02 -2.44
C GLY A 133 -16.23 -1.98 -3.91
N ILE A 134 -16.48 -0.88 -4.63
CA ILE A 134 -16.06 -0.74 -6.03
C ILE A 134 -14.54 -0.85 -6.16
N SER A 135 -14.08 -1.28 -7.33
CA SER A 135 -12.66 -1.36 -7.64
C SER A 135 -12.32 -0.76 -9.00
N ASN A 136 -11.07 -0.34 -9.18
CA ASN A 136 -10.53 0.12 -10.46
C ASN A 136 -9.24 -0.65 -10.75
N LEU A 137 -9.19 -1.28 -11.90
CA LEU A 137 -8.00 -1.98 -12.36
C LEU A 137 -7.04 -1.00 -13.03
N VAL A 138 -5.75 -1.21 -12.83
CA VAL A 138 -4.69 -0.41 -13.45
C VAL A 138 -3.90 -1.29 -14.40
N THR A 139 -3.74 -0.82 -15.62
CA THR A 139 -2.98 -1.53 -16.66
C THR A 139 -1.47 -1.46 -16.39
N THR A 140 -0.67 -2.25 -17.10
CA THR A 140 0.80 -2.17 -17.07
C THR A 140 1.37 -0.82 -17.57
N ALA A 141 0.54 -0.01 -18.23
CA ALA A 141 0.88 1.36 -18.64
C ALA A 141 0.48 2.42 -17.60
N GLY A 142 -0.12 2.04 -16.46
CA GLY A 142 -0.57 2.98 -15.43
C GLY A 142 -1.93 3.62 -15.71
N VAL A 143 -2.70 3.11 -16.66
CA VAL A 143 -4.04 3.62 -16.95
C VAL A 143 -5.03 3.02 -15.96
N VAL A 144 -5.70 3.89 -15.20
CA VAL A 144 -6.79 3.51 -14.27
C VAL A 144 -8.06 3.29 -15.09
N GLY A 145 -8.67 2.12 -14.97
CA GLY A 145 -9.93 1.77 -15.63
C GLY A 145 -11.16 2.30 -14.88
N SER A 146 -12.33 2.20 -15.54
CA SER A 146 -13.63 2.53 -14.94
C SER A 146 -13.94 1.64 -13.73
N ASP A 147 -14.96 2.05 -12.97
CA ASP A 147 -15.43 1.30 -11.81
C ASP A 147 -15.89 -0.11 -12.17
N VAL A 148 -15.43 -1.08 -11.40
CA VAL A 148 -15.89 -2.46 -11.41
C VAL A 148 -16.79 -2.66 -10.19
N SER A 149 -17.92 -3.33 -10.38
CA SER A 149 -18.91 -3.59 -9.34
C SER A 149 -18.28 -4.26 -8.11
N ALA A 150 -18.75 -3.84 -6.95
CA ALA A 150 -18.29 -4.30 -5.65
C ALA A 150 -18.48 -5.81 -5.46
N VAL A 151 -17.50 -6.44 -4.83
CA VAL A 151 -17.62 -7.79 -4.27
C VAL A 151 -17.23 -7.74 -2.79
N GLY A 152 -18.05 -8.35 -1.95
CA GLY A 152 -17.83 -8.37 -0.50
C GLY A 152 -18.35 -7.13 0.24
N THR A 153 -18.10 -7.11 1.55
CA THR A 153 -18.58 -6.06 2.45
C THR A 153 -17.88 -4.73 2.20
N ALA A 154 -18.67 -3.70 1.86
CA ALA A 154 -18.19 -2.33 1.63
C ALA A 154 -17.51 -1.76 2.89
N ARG A 155 -16.31 -1.20 2.75
CA ARG A 155 -15.51 -0.69 3.86
C ARG A 155 -14.44 0.30 3.42
N ASN A 156 -13.89 1.06 4.35
CA ASN A 156 -12.79 1.99 4.12
C ASN A 156 -11.69 1.84 5.19
N TYR A 157 -10.58 2.54 5.05
CA TYR A 157 -9.43 2.47 5.97
C TYR A 157 -8.88 1.05 6.16
N LEU A 158 -8.90 0.28 5.09
CA LEU A 158 -8.36 -1.05 4.95
C LEU A 158 -6.95 -0.99 4.36
N ALA A 159 -6.24 -2.10 4.35
CA ALA A 159 -4.97 -2.22 3.64
C ALA A 159 -5.05 -3.21 2.48
N GLY A 160 -4.25 -2.98 1.45
CA GLY A 160 -4.01 -3.89 0.34
C GLY A 160 -2.56 -4.36 0.33
N VAL A 161 -2.34 -5.63 -0.02
CA VAL A 161 -1.02 -6.27 -0.06
C VAL A 161 -0.98 -7.26 -1.21
N ASN A 162 0.15 -7.36 -1.92
CA ASN A 162 0.36 -8.46 -2.87
C ASN A 162 0.99 -9.68 -2.17
N TYR A 163 0.62 -10.88 -2.63
CA TYR A 163 1.15 -12.16 -2.15
C TYR A 163 1.24 -13.17 -3.31
N GLY A 164 1.98 -14.25 -3.10
CA GLY A 164 2.11 -15.33 -4.09
C GLY A 164 2.72 -14.89 -5.41
N GLY A 165 3.37 -13.72 -5.44
CA GLY A 165 4.00 -13.14 -6.63
C GLY A 165 3.05 -12.44 -7.60
N ASP A 166 1.81 -12.89 -7.73
CA ASP A 166 0.87 -12.41 -8.76
C ASP A 166 -0.58 -12.15 -8.26
N LYS A 167 -0.82 -12.26 -6.96
CA LYS A 167 -2.13 -12.10 -6.33
C LYS A 167 -2.12 -10.98 -5.30
N ALA A 168 -3.31 -10.52 -4.90
CA ALA A 168 -3.46 -9.50 -3.88
C ALA A 168 -4.52 -9.89 -2.84
N ILE A 169 -4.47 -9.24 -1.70
CA ILE A 169 -5.44 -9.36 -0.62
C ILE A 169 -5.75 -7.97 -0.07
N PHE A 170 -7.02 -7.70 0.15
CA PHE A 170 -7.50 -6.57 0.91
C PHE A 170 -7.99 -7.06 2.27
N GLY A 171 -7.58 -6.40 3.35
CA GLY A 171 -7.92 -6.87 4.68
C GLY A 171 -8.27 -5.76 5.65
N PHE A 172 -9.12 -6.14 6.62
CA PHE A 172 -9.55 -5.28 7.71
C PHE A 172 -10.37 -4.06 7.24
N GLY A 173 -10.32 -2.97 8.02
CA GLY A 173 -10.98 -1.70 7.67
C GLY A 173 -12.19 -1.38 8.54
N ARG A 174 -12.95 -0.35 8.13
CA ARG A 174 -14.14 0.14 8.80
C ARG A 174 -15.37 -0.07 7.91
N ILE A 175 -16.37 -0.75 8.41
CA ILE A 175 -17.68 -0.92 7.74
C ILE A 175 -18.59 0.29 7.97
N GLN A 176 -19.72 0.33 7.27
CA GLN A 176 -20.62 1.49 7.22
C GLN A 176 -21.11 1.97 8.59
N ASN A 177 -21.31 1.09 9.56
CA ASN A 177 -21.73 1.46 10.93
C ASN A 177 -20.59 2.02 11.80
N GLY A 178 -19.38 2.21 11.26
CA GLY A 178 -18.23 2.75 11.96
C GLY A 178 -17.35 1.72 12.65
N ASN A 179 -17.80 0.47 12.76
CA ASN A 179 -17.05 -0.60 13.43
C ASN A 179 -15.84 -1.06 12.60
N ALA A 180 -14.78 -1.44 13.28
CA ALA A 180 -13.67 -2.14 12.67
C ALA A 180 -14.09 -3.56 12.29
N THR A 181 -13.48 -4.10 11.24
CA THR A 181 -13.67 -5.49 10.80
C THR A 181 -12.33 -6.16 10.55
N GLY A 182 -12.31 -7.49 10.60
CA GLY A 182 -11.15 -8.31 10.21
C GLY A 182 -11.39 -9.10 8.92
N ILE A 183 -12.46 -8.81 8.18
CA ILE A 183 -12.80 -9.44 6.90
C ILE A 183 -11.66 -9.24 5.90
N THR A 184 -11.40 -10.25 5.07
CA THR A 184 -10.44 -10.15 3.96
C THR A 184 -11.09 -10.56 2.63
N ASN A 185 -10.56 -10.04 1.52
CA ASN A 185 -10.90 -10.44 0.17
C ASN A 185 -9.64 -10.72 -0.62
N LEU A 186 -9.52 -11.91 -1.15
CA LEU A 186 -8.46 -12.27 -2.07
C LEU A 186 -8.73 -11.67 -3.45
N VAL A 187 -7.67 -11.35 -4.17
CA VAL A 187 -7.71 -10.92 -5.57
C VAL A 187 -6.86 -11.90 -6.37
N ASN A 188 -7.44 -12.49 -7.39
CA ASN A 188 -6.70 -13.40 -8.26
C ASN A 188 -5.78 -12.65 -9.25
N ASN A 189 -4.99 -13.38 -10.01
CA ASN A 189 -4.02 -12.83 -10.96
C ASN A 189 -4.62 -12.17 -12.21
N ILE A 190 -5.93 -12.19 -12.37
CA ILE A 190 -6.63 -11.42 -13.41
C ILE A 190 -7.39 -10.21 -12.83
N GLY A 191 -7.27 -9.94 -11.51
CA GLY A 191 -7.83 -8.76 -10.85
C GLY A 191 -9.25 -8.92 -10.35
N VAL A 192 -9.77 -10.15 -10.27
CA VAL A 192 -11.12 -10.41 -9.73
C VAL A 192 -11.04 -10.48 -8.20
N VAL A 193 -11.75 -9.58 -7.54
CA VAL A 193 -11.95 -9.58 -6.09
C VAL A 193 -12.89 -10.73 -5.72
N GLN A 194 -12.48 -11.55 -4.76
CA GLN A 194 -13.28 -12.69 -4.27
C GLN A 194 -14.23 -12.23 -3.14
N SER A 195 -15.21 -13.08 -2.81
CA SER A 195 -16.10 -12.88 -1.66
C SER A 195 -15.32 -12.79 -0.34
N ASP A 196 -16.01 -12.29 0.69
CA ASP A 196 -15.46 -12.16 2.02
C ASP A 196 -14.95 -13.48 2.58
N THR A 197 -13.76 -13.44 3.17
CA THR A 197 -13.19 -14.51 3.97
C THR A 197 -13.28 -14.12 5.44
N SER A 198 -13.67 -15.04 6.29
CA SER A 198 -13.76 -14.80 7.73
C SER A 198 -12.46 -14.27 8.31
N ALA A 199 -12.60 -13.30 9.20
CA ALA A 199 -11.48 -12.65 9.86
C ALA A 199 -10.61 -13.63 10.66
N VAL A 200 -9.31 -13.43 10.56
CA VAL A 200 -8.33 -13.98 11.49
C VAL A 200 -7.66 -12.82 12.21
N GLY A 201 -7.74 -12.83 13.54
CA GLY A 201 -7.17 -11.77 14.37
C GLY A 201 -8.16 -10.65 14.75
N THR A 202 -7.66 -9.69 15.49
CA THR A 202 -8.43 -8.58 16.04
C THR A 202 -8.86 -7.60 14.96
N ALA A 203 -10.15 -7.31 14.88
CA ALA A 203 -10.72 -6.35 13.93
C ALA A 203 -10.09 -4.94 14.09
N ARG A 204 -9.58 -4.37 13.01
CA ARG A 204 -8.87 -3.08 13.00
C ARG A 204 -9.19 -2.27 11.75
N LYS A 205 -8.99 -0.96 11.85
CA LYS A 205 -9.05 0.01 10.76
C LYS A 205 -7.81 0.91 10.79
N GLN A 206 -7.51 1.66 9.73
CA GLN A 206 -6.37 2.58 9.65
C GLN A 206 -5.01 1.87 9.83
N LEU A 207 -4.92 0.65 9.39
CA LEU A 207 -3.72 -0.17 9.39
C LEU A 207 -2.98 -0.01 8.06
N ALA A 208 -1.73 -0.43 8.01
CA ALA A 208 -0.95 -0.50 6.79
C ALA A 208 -0.68 -1.95 6.37
N GLY A 209 -0.36 -2.12 5.10
CA GLY A 209 0.09 -3.37 4.52
C GLY A 209 1.36 -3.19 3.69
N ALA A 210 2.19 -4.22 3.65
CA ALA A 210 3.35 -4.30 2.76
C ALA A 210 3.69 -5.76 2.46
N SER A 211 4.39 -5.98 1.36
CA SER A 211 4.92 -7.31 1.00
C SER A 211 6.34 -7.49 1.52
N TYR A 212 6.71 -8.73 1.82
CA TYR A 212 8.05 -9.14 2.24
C TYR A 212 8.36 -10.55 1.75
N GLY A 213 9.63 -10.95 1.80
CA GLY A 213 10.06 -12.29 1.43
C GLY A 213 9.80 -12.66 -0.02
N GLY A 214 9.53 -11.67 -0.87
CA GLY A 214 9.25 -11.82 -2.30
C GLY A 214 7.80 -12.21 -2.64
N ASP A 215 7.14 -13.03 -1.81
CA ASP A 215 5.83 -13.62 -2.10
C ASP A 215 4.85 -13.60 -0.92
N LYS A 216 5.20 -12.96 0.18
CA LYS A 216 4.42 -12.88 1.42
C LYS A 216 4.03 -11.44 1.72
N GLY A 217 3.08 -11.26 2.62
CA GLY A 217 2.63 -9.94 3.06
C GLY A 217 2.41 -9.85 4.56
N LEU A 218 2.17 -8.64 5.03
CA LEU A 218 1.77 -8.42 6.41
C LEU A 218 0.86 -7.19 6.53
N PHE A 219 0.00 -7.22 7.52
CA PHE A 219 -0.79 -6.10 8.01
C PHE A 219 -0.26 -5.64 9.36
N VAL A 220 -0.12 -4.34 9.58
CA VAL A 220 0.52 -3.78 10.79
C VAL A 220 -0.28 -2.61 11.34
N GLY A 221 -0.37 -2.53 12.66
CA GLY A 221 -0.93 -1.41 13.40
C GLY A 221 -2.44 -1.23 13.24
N GLY A 222 -2.88 0.00 13.36
CA GLY A 222 -4.28 0.40 13.22
C GLY A 222 -5.00 0.59 14.55
N THR A 223 -6.31 0.78 14.48
CA THR A 223 -7.19 1.03 15.63
C THR A 223 -8.24 -0.05 15.81
N THR A 224 -8.44 -0.53 17.03
CA THR A 224 -9.58 -1.33 17.46
C THR A 224 -10.58 -0.41 18.15
N GLY A 225 -11.65 -0.01 17.46
CA GLY A 225 -12.54 1.00 18.03
C GLY A 225 -11.80 2.33 18.28
N SER A 226 -11.41 2.59 19.51
CA SER A 226 -10.71 3.80 19.96
C SER A 226 -9.23 3.57 20.32
N THR A 227 -8.77 2.32 20.41
CA THR A 227 -7.40 2.02 20.85
C THR A 227 -6.48 1.77 19.66
N ILE A 228 -5.38 2.51 19.57
CA ILE A 228 -4.31 2.27 18.62
C ILE A 228 -3.47 1.09 19.11
N VAL A 229 -3.13 0.17 18.22
CA VAL A 229 -2.43 -1.09 18.56
C VAL A 229 -1.19 -1.29 17.69
N SER A 230 -0.22 -2.07 18.21
CA SER A 230 0.98 -2.48 17.48
C SER A 230 0.88 -3.88 16.86
N LEU A 231 -0.31 -4.48 16.83
CA LEU A 231 -0.53 -5.83 16.30
C LEU A 231 -0.11 -5.96 14.85
N LYS A 232 0.41 -7.13 14.48
CA LYS A 232 0.65 -7.51 13.08
C LYS A 232 0.07 -8.88 12.77
N ASN A 233 -0.31 -9.09 11.51
CA ASN A 233 -0.70 -10.37 10.95
C ASN A 233 0.16 -10.66 9.73
N LEU A 234 0.84 -11.77 9.72
CA LEU A 234 1.57 -12.25 8.55
C LEU A 234 0.60 -12.90 7.56
N ILE A 235 0.91 -12.77 6.29
CA ILE A 235 0.18 -13.39 5.18
C ILE A 235 1.15 -14.31 4.47
N ASN A 236 0.82 -15.59 4.35
CA ASN A 236 1.65 -16.52 3.62
C ASN A 236 1.46 -16.41 2.10
N ASN A 237 2.25 -17.14 1.33
CA ASN A 237 2.19 -17.11 -0.14
C ASN A 237 0.93 -17.75 -0.76
N SER A 238 0.05 -18.32 0.07
CA SER A 238 -1.28 -18.79 -0.34
C SER A 238 -2.39 -17.78 -0.03
N GLY A 239 -2.03 -16.60 0.56
CA GLY A 239 -2.99 -15.57 0.96
C GLY A 239 -3.70 -15.85 2.29
N THR A 240 -3.22 -16.81 3.08
CA THR A 240 -3.76 -17.08 4.41
C THR A 240 -3.21 -16.04 5.39
N VAL A 241 -4.10 -15.32 6.06
CA VAL A 241 -3.75 -14.40 7.15
C VAL A 241 -3.56 -15.22 8.42
N LEU A 242 -2.42 -15.07 9.08
CA LEU A 242 -2.11 -15.74 10.34
C LEU A 242 -2.64 -14.95 11.54
N ALA A 243 -2.72 -15.60 12.69
CA ALA A 243 -3.15 -15.00 13.95
C ALA A 243 -2.35 -13.75 14.32
N ASP A 244 -2.90 -12.94 15.21
CA ASP A 244 -2.23 -11.75 15.73
C ASP A 244 -0.90 -12.10 16.38
N VAL A 245 0.11 -11.32 16.05
CA VAL A 245 1.40 -11.29 16.73
C VAL A 245 1.58 -9.91 17.32
N ALA A 246 2.02 -9.84 18.56
CA ALA A 246 2.38 -8.56 19.17
C ALA A 246 3.44 -7.84 18.31
N GLY A 247 3.19 -6.59 17.98
CA GLY A 247 4.15 -5.76 17.26
C GLY A 247 5.33 -5.40 18.15
N VAL A 248 6.44 -5.10 17.49
CA VAL A 248 7.61 -4.51 18.12
C VAL A 248 7.61 -3.03 17.73
N GLY A 249 7.72 -2.14 18.71
CA GLY A 249 7.62 -0.71 18.50
C GLY A 249 6.31 -0.09 19.03
N SER A 250 6.19 1.20 18.86
CA SER A 250 5.01 1.95 19.32
C SER A 250 3.77 1.59 18.54
N ALA A 251 2.63 1.55 19.23
CA ALA A 251 1.34 1.42 18.59
C ALA A 251 1.10 2.62 17.66
N THR A 252 0.72 2.36 16.42
CA THR A 252 0.55 3.39 15.40
C THR A 252 -0.63 3.07 14.48
N ALA A 253 -1.38 4.10 14.14
CA ALA A 253 -2.45 4.05 13.13
C ALA A 253 -2.15 5.00 11.98
N SER A 254 -2.95 4.92 10.92
CA SER A 254 -2.77 5.75 9.71
C SER A 254 -1.35 5.64 9.12
N TYR A 255 -0.72 4.49 9.32
CA TYR A 255 0.57 4.12 8.79
C TYR A 255 0.56 4.07 7.27
N ALA A 256 1.74 4.28 6.67
CA ALA A 256 2.03 3.85 5.31
C ALA A 256 3.09 2.73 5.32
N GLY A 257 2.97 1.80 4.38
CA GLY A 257 3.89 0.66 4.27
C GLY A 257 4.25 0.36 2.82
N THR A 258 5.50 -0.01 2.56
CA THR A 258 5.98 -0.45 1.25
C THR A 258 7.13 -1.42 1.38
N MET A 259 7.47 -2.09 0.28
CA MET A 259 8.66 -2.94 0.22
C MET A 259 9.91 -2.14 -0.16
N TYR A 260 11.08 -2.68 0.19
CA TYR A 260 12.39 -2.22 -0.24
C TYR A 260 13.37 -3.41 -0.32
N GLY A 261 14.48 -3.24 -1.03
CA GLY A 261 15.53 -4.26 -1.13
C GLY A 261 15.05 -5.59 -1.73
N GLY A 262 13.93 -5.56 -2.45
CA GLY A 262 13.35 -6.72 -3.13
C GLY A 262 12.58 -7.69 -2.25
N ASP A 263 12.89 -7.78 -0.95
CA ASP A 263 12.33 -8.81 -0.07
C ASP A 263 12.00 -8.32 1.35
N LYS A 264 12.14 -7.03 1.62
CA LYS A 264 11.94 -6.41 2.94
C LYS A 264 10.83 -5.37 2.88
N ALA A 265 10.29 -5.00 4.05
CA ALA A 265 9.28 -3.96 4.14
C ALA A 265 9.67 -2.86 5.12
N VAL A 266 9.13 -1.67 4.90
CA VAL A 266 9.25 -0.52 5.78
C VAL A 266 7.89 0.11 6.00
N PHE A 267 7.60 0.43 7.26
CA PHE A 267 6.42 1.18 7.68
C PHE A 267 6.89 2.51 8.27
N ALA A 268 6.24 3.61 7.93
CA ALA A 268 6.61 4.91 8.46
C ALA A 268 5.42 5.87 8.48
N TYR A 269 5.61 6.97 9.23
CA TYR A 269 4.64 8.03 9.43
C TYR A 269 3.42 7.53 10.23
N GLY A 270 2.30 8.25 10.21
CA GLY A 270 1.09 7.86 10.94
C GLY A 270 0.84 8.72 12.17
N ILE A 271 0.02 8.21 13.08
CA ILE A 271 -0.37 8.86 14.32
C ILE A 271 0.01 7.99 15.53
N SER A 272 0.48 8.64 16.59
CA SER A 272 0.94 7.97 17.84
C SER A 272 -0.19 7.31 18.62
N SER A 273 0.18 6.53 19.63
CA SER A 273 -0.76 5.75 20.44
C SER A 273 -1.73 6.59 21.29
N ASP A 274 -1.40 7.85 21.58
CA ASP A 274 -2.30 8.82 22.22
C ASP A 274 -3.32 9.41 21.23
N GLY A 275 -3.08 9.26 19.91
CA GLY A 275 -3.96 9.74 18.87
C GLY A 275 -3.84 11.25 18.59
N GLU A 276 -2.89 11.92 19.20
CA GLU A 276 -2.75 13.39 19.12
C GLU A 276 -1.59 13.83 18.24
N ASP A 277 -0.49 13.05 18.20
CA ASP A 277 0.74 13.43 17.53
C ASP A 277 0.96 12.69 16.20
N ASP A 278 1.14 13.44 15.13
CA ASP A 278 1.72 12.92 13.90
C ASP A 278 3.16 12.47 14.14
N ILE A 279 3.54 11.35 13.57
CA ILE A 279 4.87 10.78 13.73
C ILE A 279 5.62 10.63 12.40
N ASN A 280 6.95 10.62 12.49
CA ASN A 280 7.83 10.26 11.40
C ASN A 280 8.69 9.01 11.69
N LYS A 281 8.38 8.28 12.75
CA LYS A 281 9.04 7.01 13.08
C LYS A 281 8.93 6.00 11.94
N LYS A 282 9.90 5.10 11.87
CA LYS A 282 9.87 3.97 10.94
C LYS A 282 10.16 2.65 11.65
N ASN A 283 9.61 1.58 11.10
CA ASN A 283 9.92 0.20 11.47
C ASN A 283 10.33 -0.57 10.21
N LEU A 284 11.46 -1.23 10.27
CA LEU A 284 11.93 -2.12 9.21
C LEU A 284 11.43 -3.54 9.46
N VAL A 285 11.10 -4.25 8.41
CA VAL A 285 10.73 -5.67 8.45
C VAL A 285 11.68 -6.42 7.54
N ASN A 286 12.31 -7.48 8.07
CA ASN A 286 13.21 -8.32 7.28
C ASN A 286 12.44 -9.30 6.39
N ASN A 287 13.16 -10.06 5.58
CA ASN A 287 12.59 -11.04 4.64
C ASN A 287 11.93 -12.28 5.32
N ALA A 288 12.07 -12.42 6.63
CA ALA A 288 11.35 -13.43 7.43
C ALA A 288 10.07 -12.86 8.10
N GLY A 289 9.72 -11.58 7.85
CA GLY A 289 8.57 -10.92 8.47
C GLY A 289 8.81 -10.48 9.93
N VAL A 290 10.07 -10.44 10.37
CA VAL A 290 10.43 -9.95 11.70
C VAL A 290 10.55 -8.43 11.64
N MET A 291 9.74 -7.75 12.45
CA MET A 291 9.72 -6.31 12.58
C MET A 291 10.74 -5.86 13.61
N ALA A 292 11.53 -4.85 13.27
CA ALA A 292 12.47 -4.20 14.18
C ALA A 292 11.78 -3.13 15.05
N THR A 293 12.45 -2.72 16.12
CA THR A 293 12.02 -1.60 16.99
C THR A 293 11.94 -0.29 16.21
N ASP A 294 11.28 0.70 16.82
CA ASP A 294 11.20 2.04 16.27
C ASP A 294 12.57 2.64 16.01
N VAL A 295 12.69 3.27 14.86
CA VAL A 295 13.83 4.12 14.51
C VAL A 295 13.30 5.52 14.25
N THR A 296 13.97 6.54 14.75
CA THR A 296 13.64 7.93 14.44
C THR A 296 13.58 8.10 12.92
N GLY A 297 12.49 8.63 12.44
CA GLY A 297 12.27 8.86 11.01
C GLY A 297 12.97 10.11 10.50
N VAL A 298 12.91 10.29 9.21
CA VAL A 298 13.41 11.46 8.51
C VAL A 298 12.23 12.14 7.83
N GLY A 299 12.22 13.47 7.81
CA GLY A 299 11.17 14.27 7.21
C GLY A 299 10.06 14.68 8.17
N THR A 300 9.11 15.43 7.65
CA THR A 300 7.99 16.00 8.41
C THR A 300 7.03 14.90 8.85
N ALA A 301 6.69 14.90 10.14
CA ALA A 301 5.69 14.03 10.72
C ALA A 301 4.33 14.28 10.06
N ARG A 302 3.61 13.20 9.73
CA ARG A 302 2.31 13.26 9.07
C ARG A 302 1.58 11.93 9.13
N GLN A 303 0.29 11.93 8.96
CA GLN A 303 -0.55 10.76 8.90
C GLN A 303 -1.23 10.63 7.53
N TRP A 304 -1.88 9.49 7.27
CA TRP A 304 -2.61 9.20 6.02
C TRP A 304 -1.78 9.44 4.75
N ALA A 305 -0.48 9.29 4.86
CA ALA A 305 0.41 9.19 3.72
C ALA A 305 0.18 7.87 2.97
N ALA A 306 0.55 7.84 1.71
CA ALA A 306 0.59 6.60 0.93
C ALA A 306 2.04 6.19 0.63
N ALA A 307 2.23 4.91 0.34
CA ALA A 307 3.52 4.38 -0.03
C ALA A 307 3.42 3.38 -1.19
N LEU A 308 4.51 3.23 -1.92
CA LEU A 308 4.64 2.30 -3.03
C LEU A 308 6.10 1.87 -3.25
N GLY A 309 6.27 0.75 -3.92
CA GLY A 309 7.57 0.31 -4.41
C GLY A 309 7.81 0.73 -5.86
N TYR A 310 9.06 0.97 -6.21
CA TYR A 310 9.49 1.28 -7.59
C TYR A 310 10.92 0.81 -7.84
N SER A 311 11.36 0.79 -9.11
CA SER A 311 12.70 0.40 -9.56
C SER A 311 13.06 -1.06 -9.29
N PHE A 312 13.68 -1.70 -10.27
CA PHE A 312 14.38 -2.98 -10.11
C PHE A 312 15.85 -2.80 -9.70
N SER A 313 16.36 -1.59 -9.77
CA SER A 313 17.75 -1.27 -9.41
C SER A 313 17.84 -0.89 -7.93
N ALA A 314 18.89 -1.42 -7.28
CA ALA A 314 19.21 -1.14 -5.88
C ALA A 314 19.71 0.32 -5.67
#